data_88a0db2b880436e66c9d612dc3297e3c
#
_entry.id   88a0db2b880436e66c9d612dc3297e3c
#
_cell.length_a   1.000
_cell.length_b   1.000
_cell.length_c   1.000
_cell.angle_alpha   90.00
_cell.angle_beta   90.00
_cell.angle_gamma   90.00
#
_symmetry.space_group_name_H-M   'P 1'
#
loop_
_entity.id
_entity.type
_entity.pdbx_description
1 polymer ?
#
loop_
_entity_poly.entity_id
_entity_poly.type
_entity_poly.pdbx_seq_one_letter_code
_entity_poly.pdbx_strand_id
1 'polypeptide(L)'
;MKLAATAAIALSVLPITASADGEVNIYSYRQAYLLEPLLNAFEQETGIQSNVVFAKQGLAERLEREGRNSPADLVMTVDISRLNELVERDLVQNVDNETLEENIPENLRHPEGKWFALTTRGRLIFVSKDRVEEGEITTYEQLADDKWNNRICTRSGKHPY
;
A
#
# COMPACT_ATOMS: atom_id res chain seq x y z
N MET A 1 48.62 3.31 -60.02
CA MET A 1 47.94 3.92 -58.86
C MET A 1 46.72 3.07 -58.51
N LYS A 2 46.74 2.32 -57.38
CA LYS A 2 45.63 1.51 -56.90
C LYS A 2 45.05 2.26 -55.69
N LEU A 3 43.81 2.73 -55.79
CA LEU A 3 43.05 3.26 -54.67
C LEU A 3 42.53 2.08 -53.83
N ALA A 4 42.86 2.04 -52.55
CA ALA A 4 42.26 1.17 -51.59
C ALA A 4 41.09 1.91 -50.91
N ALA A 5 39.87 1.38 -51.07
CA ALA A 5 38.67 1.88 -50.38
C ALA A 5 38.60 1.22 -48.99
N THR A 6 38.71 2.01 -47.95
CA THR A 6 38.52 1.58 -46.55
C THR A 6 37.05 1.69 -46.19
N ALA A 7 36.37 0.55 -46.05
CA ALA A 7 34.98 0.52 -45.55
C ALA A 7 34.98 0.65 -44.03
N ALA A 8 34.40 1.71 -43.50
CA ALA A 8 34.16 1.89 -42.05
C ALA A 8 32.86 1.18 -41.67
N ILE A 9 32.96 0.14 -40.84
CA ILE A 9 31.82 -0.56 -40.25
C ILE A 9 31.42 0.21 -39.00
N ALA A 10 30.30 0.92 -39.07
CA ALA A 10 29.70 1.56 -37.89
C ALA A 10 28.96 0.49 -37.05
N LEU A 11 29.56 0.16 -35.90
CA LEU A 11 28.93 -0.72 -34.91
C LEU A 11 27.85 0.09 -34.16
N SER A 12 26.58 -0.11 -34.48
CA SER A 12 25.47 0.46 -33.75
C SER A 12 25.29 -0.31 -32.43
N VAL A 13 25.69 0.30 -31.30
CA VAL A 13 25.41 -0.19 -29.97
C VAL A 13 23.95 0.10 -29.67
N LEU A 14 23.09 -0.92 -29.74
CA LEU A 14 21.72 -0.85 -29.24
C LEU A 14 21.78 -0.79 -27.72
N PRO A 15 21.02 0.14 -27.07
CA PRO A 15 20.91 0.13 -25.61
C PRO A 15 20.21 -1.16 -25.21
N ILE A 16 20.91 -2.04 -24.51
CA ILE A 16 20.33 -3.17 -23.81
C ILE A 16 19.61 -2.54 -22.58
N THR A 17 18.31 -2.41 -22.68
CA THR A 17 17.49 -2.18 -21.49
C THR A 17 17.61 -3.44 -20.64
N ALA A 18 18.34 -3.34 -19.53
CA ALA A 18 18.36 -4.39 -18.52
C ALA A 18 16.93 -4.48 -17.97
N SER A 19 16.18 -5.51 -18.38
CA SER A 19 14.96 -5.92 -17.69
C SER A 19 15.42 -6.46 -16.35
N ALA A 20 14.95 -5.90 -15.26
CA ALA A 20 15.18 -6.51 -13.96
C ALA A 20 14.31 -7.79 -13.91
N ASP A 21 14.95 -8.95 -14.18
CA ASP A 21 14.33 -10.26 -13.96
C ASP A 21 14.18 -10.47 -12.45
N GLY A 22 13.13 -9.88 -11.85
CA GLY A 22 12.84 -9.98 -10.44
C GLY A 22 11.35 -10.19 -10.21
N GLU A 23 11.02 -10.74 -9.06
CA GLU A 23 9.63 -10.82 -8.59
C GLU A 23 9.53 -10.28 -7.17
N VAL A 24 8.35 -9.73 -6.82
CA VAL A 24 7.99 -9.35 -5.47
C VAL A 24 6.75 -10.11 -5.03
N ASN A 25 6.84 -10.80 -3.89
CA ASN A 25 5.77 -11.60 -3.33
C ASN A 25 5.05 -10.82 -2.24
N ILE A 26 3.78 -10.54 -2.44
CA ILE A 26 2.98 -9.64 -1.61
C ILE A 26 1.90 -10.43 -0.88
N TYR A 27 1.93 -10.44 0.45
CA TYR A 27 0.81 -10.89 1.26
C TYR A 27 -0.13 -9.73 1.52
N SER A 28 -1.41 -9.85 1.12
CA SER A 28 -2.34 -8.74 1.14
C SER A 28 -3.65 -9.05 1.85
N TYR A 29 -4.03 -8.18 2.78
CA TYR A 29 -5.38 -8.12 3.34
C TYR A 29 -6.35 -7.32 2.47
N ARG A 30 -5.82 -6.64 1.43
CA ARG A 30 -6.62 -5.89 0.45
C ARG A 30 -6.85 -6.75 -0.77
N GLN A 31 -8.08 -6.69 -1.31
CA GLN A 31 -8.48 -7.44 -2.50
C GLN A 31 -7.60 -7.08 -3.70
N ALA A 32 -7.24 -8.09 -4.49
CA ALA A 32 -6.33 -7.96 -5.62
C ALA A 32 -6.77 -6.85 -6.60
N TYR A 33 -8.04 -6.81 -6.99
CA TYR A 33 -8.56 -5.82 -7.95
C TYR A 33 -8.35 -4.35 -7.53
N LEU A 34 -8.17 -4.08 -6.22
CA LEU A 34 -7.86 -2.74 -5.72
C LEU A 34 -6.37 -2.40 -5.82
N LEU A 35 -5.52 -3.40 -5.96
CA LEU A 35 -4.08 -3.26 -6.10
C LEU A 35 -3.62 -3.30 -7.55
N GLU A 36 -4.37 -3.98 -8.42
CA GLU A 36 -4.01 -4.17 -9.84
C GLU A 36 -3.54 -2.90 -10.54
N PRO A 37 -4.22 -1.74 -10.43
CA PRO A 37 -3.76 -0.53 -11.12
C PRO A 37 -2.36 -0.06 -10.65
N LEU A 38 -2.09 -0.20 -9.34
CA LEU A 38 -0.81 0.16 -8.75
C LEU A 38 0.29 -0.82 -9.16
N LEU A 39 0.00 -2.11 -9.08
CA LEU A 39 0.96 -3.18 -9.39
C LEU A 39 1.28 -3.22 -10.88
N ASN A 40 0.29 -3.05 -11.75
CA ASN A 40 0.51 -2.95 -13.20
C ASN A 40 1.41 -1.76 -13.55
N ALA A 41 1.22 -0.61 -12.90
CA ALA A 41 2.09 0.56 -13.11
C ALA A 41 3.52 0.27 -12.65
N PHE A 42 3.68 -0.36 -11.50
CA PHE A 42 4.98 -0.79 -10.97
C PHE A 42 5.68 -1.77 -11.92
N GLU A 43 4.98 -2.80 -12.39
CA GLU A 43 5.52 -3.79 -13.33
C GLU A 43 5.92 -3.16 -14.67
N GLN A 44 5.12 -2.21 -15.18
CA GLN A 44 5.43 -1.49 -16.42
C GLN A 44 6.66 -0.58 -16.29
N GLU A 45 6.84 0.04 -15.13
CA GLU A 45 7.94 0.96 -14.90
C GLU A 45 9.25 0.23 -14.58
N THR A 46 9.18 -0.87 -13.82
CA THR A 46 10.36 -1.54 -13.28
C THR A 46 10.74 -2.83 -14.01
N GLY A 47 9.80 -3.48 -14.69
CA GLY A 47 9.94 -4.84 -15.21
C GLY A 47 9.87 -5.94 -14.15
N ILE A 48 9.67 -5.58 -12.87
CA ILE A 48 9.58 -6.54 -11.76
C ILE A 48 8.14 -7.05 -11.66
N GLN A 49 7.95 -8.37 -11.63
CA GLN A 49 6.63 -9.00 -11.51
C GLN A 49 6.13 -9.00 -10.08
N SER A 50 4.82 -8.80 -9.86
CA SER A 50 4.20 -8.84 -8.55
C SER A 50 3.29 -10.04 -8.38
N ASN A 51 3.54 -10.86 -7.35
CA ASN A 51 2.75 -12.03 -6.99
C ASN A 51 1.94 -11.74 -5.72
N VAL A 52 0.61 -11.70 -5.81
CA VAL A 52 -0.24 -11.33 -4.68
C VAL A 52 -0.97 -12.54 -4.11
N VAL A 53 -0.76 -12.79 -2.83
CA VAL A 53 -1.55 -13.74 -2.03
C VAL A 53 -2.52 -12.94 -1.18
N PHE A 54 -3.81 -13.01 -1.53
CA PHE A 54 -4.87 -12.36 -0.78
C PHE A 54 -5.48 -13.28 0.27
N ALA A 55 -5.64 -12.75 1.50
CA ALA A 55 -6.46 -13.38 2.53
C ALA A 55 -7.18 -12.33 3.39
N LYS A 56 -8.41 -12.61 3.80
CA LYS A 56 -9.18 -11.71 4.68
C LYS A 56 -8.62 -11.67 6.10
N GLN A 57 -7.95 -12.75 6.53
CA GLN A 57 -7.38 -12.93 7.87
C GLN A 57 -6.31 -14.03 7.84
N GLY A 58 -5.50 -14.13 8.90
CA GLY A 58 -4.55 -15.24 9.09
C GLY A 58 -3.20 -15.04 8.40
N LEU A 59 -2.90 -13.86 7.82
CA LEU A 59 -1.58 -13.64 7.21
C LEU A 59 -0.48 -13.43 8.25
N ALA A 60 -0.77 -12.82 9.39
CA ALA A 60 0.20 -12.71 10.49
C ALA A 60 0.59 -14.08 11.03
N GLU A 61 -0.40 -14.95 11.29
CA GLU A 61 -0.17 -16.34 11.74
C GLU A 61 0.54 -17.18 10.67
N ARG A 62 0.32 -16.88 9.41
CA ARG A 62 1.01 -17.53 8.30
C ARG A 62 2.48 -17.13 8.27
N LEU A 63 2.79 -15.84 8.33
CA LEU A 63 4.16 -15.33 8.41
C LEU A 63 4.93 -15.90 9.61
N GLU A 64 4.28 -15.95 10.77
CA GLU A 64 4.87 -16.51 11.98
C GLU A 64 5.25 -17.99 11.82
N ARG A 65 4.39 -18.80 11.21
CA ARG A 65 4.67 -20.22 10.93
C ARG A 65 5.74 -20.43 9.86
N GLU A 66 5.77 -19.59 8.85
CA GLU A 66 6.77 -19.64 7.78
C GLU A 66 8.13 -19.15 8.28
N GLY A 67 8.13 -18.20 9.20
CA GLY A 67 9.32 -17.62 9.79
C GLY A 67 10.29 -17.13 8.71
N ARG A 68 11.56 -17.50 8.82
CA ARG A 68 12.61 -17.12 7.86
C ARG A 68 12.45 -17.74 6.46
N ASN A 69 11.56 -18.71 6.30
CA ASN A 69 11.27 -19.34 5.03
C ASN A 69 10.05 -18.74 4.34
N SER A 70 9.49 -17.66 4.87
CA SER A 70 8.39 -16.97 4.21
C SER A 70 8.82 -16.48 2.82
N PRO A 71 8.03 -16.75 1.78
CA PRO A 71 8.29 -16.17 0.47
C PRO A 71 7.86 -14.71 0.36
N ALA A 72 7.16 -14.16 1.37
CA ALA A 72 6.64 -12.81 1.32
C ALA A 72 7.75 -11.77 1.49
N ASP A 73 7.87 -10.88 0.52
CA ASP A 73 8.75 -9.72 0.56
C ASP A 73 8.05 -8.51 1.16
N LEU A 74 6.72 -8.43 0.98
CA LEU A 74 5.91 -7.29 1.40
C LEU A 74 4.56 -7.74 1.98
N VAL A 75 4.10 -7.04 3.02
CA VAL A 75 2.75 -7.21 3.56
C VAL A 75 1.95 -5.92 3.38
N MET A 76 0.82 -6.02 2.69
CA MET A 76 -0.11 -4.89 2.49
C MET A 76 -1.34 -5.06 3.37
N THR A 77 -1.59 -4.10 4.23
CA THR A 77 -2.73 -4.12 5.16
C THR A 77 -3.81 -3.12 4.76
N VAL A 78 -4.94 -3.17 5.45
CA VAL A 78 -6.09 -2.27 5.22
C VAL A 78 -6.26 -1.23 6.32
N ASP A 79 -5.52 -1.36 7.42
CA ASP A 79 -5.61 -0.47 8.59
C ASP A 79 -4.34 -0.54 9.45
N ILE A 80 -4.20 0.45 10.34
CA ILE A 80 -3.06 0.59 11.25
C ILE A 80 -2.98 -0.52 12.31
N SER A 81 -4.13 -1.08 12.73
CA SER A 81 -4.13 -2.13 13.75
C SER A 81 -3.38 -3.37 13.29
N ARG A 82 -3.56 -3.73 12.00
CA ARG A 82 -2.83 -4.85 11.40
C ARG A 82 -1.34 -4.56 11.19
N LEU A 83 -0.98 -3.30 10.91
CA LEU A 83 0.44 -2.91 10.85
C LEU A 83 1.09 -3.05 12.22
N ASN A 84 0.44 -2.57 13.27
CA ASN A 84 0.93 -2.69 14.64
C ASN A 84 1.02 -4.16 15.09
N GLU A 85 0.04 -5.00 14.74
CA GLU A 85 0.09 -6.44 15.01
C GLU A 85 1.35 -7.09 14.43
N LEU A 86 1.74 -6.74 13.20
CA LEU A 86 2.95 -7.26 12.58
C LEU A 86 4.22 -6.79 13.31
N VAL A 87 4.23 -5.55 13.79
CA VAL A 87 5.35 -4.99 14.57
C VAL A 87 5.45 -5.68 15.94
N GLU A 88 4.33 -5.83 16.66
CA GLU A 88 4.28 -6.46 17.99
C GLU A 88 4.72 -7.93 17.96
N ARG A 89 4.48 -8.62 16.85
CA ARG A 89 4.91 -10.02 16.63
C ARG A 89 6.30 -10.15 16.01
N ASP A 90 7.02 -9.04 15.81
CA ASP A 90 8.36 -9.02 15.18
C ASP A 90 8.38 -9.70 13.78
N LEU A 91 7.33 -9.48 12.99
CA LEU A 91 7.15 -10.07 11.65
C LEU A 91 7.62 -9.16 10.51
N VAL A 92 8.09 -7.96 10.81
CA VAL A 92 8.57 -6.97 9.85
C VAL A 92 9.91 -6.40 10.30
N GLN A 93 10.74 -6.05 9.32
CA GLN A 93 12.05 -5.44 9.55
C GLN A 93 12.01 -3.93 9.34
N ASN A 94 13.03 -3.25 9.82
CA ASN A 94 13.22 -1.83 9.56
C ASN A 94 13.65 -1.62 8.10
N VAL A 95 13.09 -0.60 7.48
CA VAL A 95 13.49 -0.11 6.16
C VAL A 95 13.93 1.34 6.34
N ASP A 96 15.19 1.60 6.04
CA ASP A 96 15.78 2.93 5.98
C ASP A 96 15.86 3.32 4.50
N ASN A 97 15.02 4.25 4.07
CA ASN A 97 14.93 4.66 2.68
C ASN A 97 14.50 6.12 2.56
N GLU A 98 15.42 6.96 2.09
CA GLU A 98 15.23 8.40 1.96
C GLU A 98 14.01 8.77 1.10
N THR A 99 13.78 8.05 -0.01
CA THR A 99 12.62 8.29 -0.88
C THR A 99 11.29 8.05 -0.17
N LEU A 100 11.20 7.00 0.67
CA LEU A 100 9.99 6.75 1.48
C LEU A 100 9.81 7.84 2.54
N GLU A 101 10.91 8.29 3.13
CA GLU A 101 10.87 9.32 4.17
C GLU A 101 10.51 10.70 3.65
N GLU A 102 10.96 11.05 2.47
CA GLU A 102 10.61 12.31 1.81
C GLU A 102 9.15 12.34 1.33
N ASN A 103 8.63 11.21 0.85
CA ASN A 103 7.29 11.13 0.26
C ASN A 103 6.18 10.81 1.27
N ILE A 104 6.50 10.22 2.42
CA ILE A 104 5.50 9.81 3.43
C ILE A 104 5.70 10.64 4.70
N PRO A 105 4.72 11.49 5.09
CA PRO A 105 4.79 12.28 6.30
C PRO A 105 5.10 11.45 7.55
N GLU A 106 5.84 12.01 8.50
CA GLU A 106 6.30 11.33 9.71
C GLU A 106 5.16 10.69 10.51
N ASN A 107 4.01 11.35 10.60
CA ASN A 107 2.83 10.83 11.29
C ASN A 107 2.11 9.69 10.52
N LEU A 108 2.57 9.35 9.32
CA LEU A 108 2.03 8.29 8.46
C LEU A 108 3.05 7.16 8.22
N ARG A 109 4.11 7.08 9.02
CA ARG A 109 5.12 6.03 9.00
C ARG A 109 5.54 5.63 10.42
N HIS A 110 6.08 4.42 10.56
CA HIS A 110 6.62 3.98 11.83
C HIS A 110 7.91 4.74 12.17
N PRO A 111 8.11 5.17 13.43
CA PRO A 111 9.32 5.92 13.81
C PRO A 111 10.63 5.18 13.51
N GLU A 112 10.61 3.85 13.54
CA GLU A 112 11.75 2.99 13.22
C GLU A 112 11.68 2.39 11.80
N GLY A 113 10.86 2.92 10.90
CA GLY A 113 10.77 2.43 9.51
C GLY A 113 10.17 1.03 9.35
N LYS A 114 9.37 0.54 10.30
CA LYS A 114 8.77 -0.80 10.21
C LYS A 114 7.52 -0.87 9.34
N TRP A 115 6.88 0.25 9.06
CA TRP A 115 5.77 0.35 8.13
C TRP A 115 5.61 1.78 7.57
N PHE A 116 4.98 1.87 6.41
CA PHE A 116 4.72 3.10 5.67
C PHE A 116 3.28 3.10 5.15
N ALA A 117 2.54 4.19 5.33
CA ALA A 117 1.18 4.31 4.81
C ALA A 117 1.21 4.72 3.33
N LEU A 118 0.55 3.94 2.47
CA LEU A 118 0.39 4.28 1.05
C LEU A 118 -0.83 5.17 0.79
N THR A 119 -1.89 5.00 1.58
CA THR A 119 -3.14 5.73 1.42
C THR A 119 -3.79 5.98 2.77
N THR A 120 -4.53 7.05 2.87
CA THR A 120 -5.37 7.35 4.03
C THR A 120 -6.84 7.22 3.69
N ARG A 121 -7.67 6.96 4.71
CA ARG A 121 -9.12 6.98 4.58
C ARG A 121 -9.71 7.89 5.64
N GLY A 122 -10.54 8.83 5.21
CA GLY A 122 -11.32 9.66 6.12
C GLY A 122 -12.61 8.96 6.52
N ARG A 123 -12.95 9.03 7.80
CA ARG A 123 -14.31 8.75 8.27
C ARG A 123 -15.06 10.08 8.20
N LEU A 124 -16.01 10.17 7.30
CA LEU A 124 -16.76 11.41 7.05
C LEU A 124 -18.20 11.26 7.51
N ILE A 125 -18.80 12.38 7.90
CA ILE A 125 -20.23 12.47 8.19
C ILE A 125 -20.96 12.62 6.85
N PHE A 126 -21.83 11.66 6.54
CA PHE A 126 -22.74 11.73 5.39
C PHE A 126 -24.14 11.94 5.90
N VAL A 127 -24.83 12.92 5.34
CA VAL A 127 -26.20 13.27 5.74
C VAL A 127 -27.20 12.99 4.63
N SER A 128 -28.43 12.65 5.00
CA SER A 128 -29.54 12.56 4.05
C SER A 128 -29.95 13.98 3.63
N LYS A 129 -29.92 14.26 2.33
CA LYS A 129 -30.35 15.56 1.77
C LYS A 129 -31.81 15.92 2.09
N ASP A 130 -32.67 14.91 2.30
CA ASP A 130 -34.11 15.09 2.52
C ASP A 130 -34.46 15.25 4.02
N ARG A 131 -33.54 14.97 4.94
CA ARG A 131 -33.83 14.87 6.37
C ARG A 131 -32.92 15.70 7.26
N VAL A 132 -31.88 16.26 6.73
CA VAL A 132 -30.88 17.07 7.44
C VAL A 132 -30.58 18.29 6.60
N GLU A 133 -30.72 19.49 7.18
CA GLU A 133 -30.43 20.72 6.48
C GLU A 133 -28.93 20.92 6.26
N GLU A 134 -28.57 21.66 5.22
CA GLU A 134 -27.17 21.98 4.96
C GLU A 134 -26.60 22.81 6.13
N GLY A 135 -25.44 22.36 6.63
CA GLY A 135 -24.78 23.00 7.78
C GLY A 135 -25.39 22.65 9.16
N GLU A 136 -26.44 21.82 9.22
CA GLU A 136 -27.06 21.42 10.50
C GLU A 136 -26.10 20.60 11.37
N ILE A 137 -25.12 19.88 10.75
CA ILE A 137 -24.06 19.16 11.42
C ILE A 137 -22.72 19.38 10.70
N THR A 138 -21.71 19.81 11.43
CA THR A 138 -20.40 20.17 10.89
C THR A 138 -19.25 19.49 11.64
N THR A 139 -19.48 19.00 12.86
CA THR A 139 -18.45 18.34 13.69
C THR A 139 -18.93 16.99 14.21
N TYR A 140 -17.98 16.15 14.62
CA TYR A 140 -18.30 14.84 15.21
C TYR A 140 -18.96 14.97 16.59
N GLU A 141 -18.57 15.97 17.36
CA GLU A 141 -19.09 16.23 18.71
C GLU A 141 -20.60 16.48 18.68
N GLN A 142 -21.10 17.15 17.65
CA GLN A 142 -22.53 17.39 17.45
C GLN A 142 -23.36 16.12 17.28
N LEU A 143 -22.73 14.99 16.91
CA LEU A 143 -23.42 13.69 16.85
C LEU A 143 -23.87 13.19 18.23
N ALA A 144 -23.33 13.74 19.33
CA ALA A 144 -23.72 13.41 20.68
C ALA A 144 -25.01 14.14 21.15
N ASP A 145 -25.50 15.12 20.37
CA ASP A 145 -26.73 15.84 20.71
C ASP A 145 -27.93 14.90 20.64
N ASP A 146 -28.89 15.10 21.59
CA ASP A 146 -30.10 14.29 21.73
C ASP A 146 -30.94 14.21 20.44
N LYS A 147 -30.90 15.26 19.61
CA LYS A 147 -31.62 15.30 18.33
C LYS A 147 -31.21 14.22 17.34
N TRP A 148 -30.01 13.66 17.52
CA TRP A 148 -29.49 12.60 16.70
C TRP A 148 -29.75 11.18 17.24
N ASN A 149 -30.37 11.03 18.38
CA ASN A 149 -30.72 9.75 18.97
C ASN A 149 -31.51 8.88 17.97
N ASN A 150 -31.08 7.64 17.76
CA ASN A 150 -31.65 6.69 16.79
C ASN A 150 -31.67 7.17 15.32
N ARG A 151 -30.87 8.19 14.99
CA ARG A 151 -30.76 8.75 13.64
C ARG A 151 -29.38 8.51 13.01
N ILE A 152 -28.44 7.96 13.75
CA ILE A 152 -27.07 7.72 13.33
C ILE A 152 -26.93 6.26 12.90
N CYS A 153 -26.35 6.06 11.69
CA CYS A 153 -25.90 4.75 11.20
C CYS A 153 -24.39 4.74 11.16
N THR A 154 -23.76 3.86 11.92
CA THR A 154 -22.31 3.71 11.96
C THR A 154 -21.92 2.24 11.98
N ARG A 155 -20.65 1.96 11.69
CA ARG A 155 -20.11 0.61 11.87
C ARG A 155 -20.02 0.25 13.36
N SER A 156 -19.97 -1.05 13.62
CA SER A 156 -19.72 -1.55 14.97
C SER A 156 -18.49 -0.89 15.59
N GLY A 157 -18.56 -0.51 16.87
CA GLY A 157 -17.44 0.01 17.65
C GLY A 157 -16.29 -0.99 17.82
N LYS A 158 -16.49 -2.26 17.42
CA LYS A 158 -15.43 -3.29 17.35
C LYS A 158 -14.61 -3.22 16.07
N HIS A 159 -14.96 -2.35 15.13
CA HIS A 159 -14.20 -2.15 13.90
C HIS A 159 -12.97 -1.30 14.21
N PRO A 160 -11.77 -1.61 13.68
CA PRO A 160 -10.50 -0.96 14.04
C PRO A 160 -10.42 0.54 13.67
N TYR A 161 -11.39 1.08 12.95
CA TYR A 161 -11.52 2.52 12.69
C TYR A 161 -12.96 2.96 12.55
#